data_0c11f9e57ded299f09bc7997af8033ed
#
_entry.id   0c11f9e57ded299f09bc7997af8033ed
#
_cell.length_a   1.000
_cell.length_b   1.000
_cell.length_c   1.000
_cell.angle_alpha   90.00
_cell.angle_beta   90.00
_cell.angle_gamma   90.00
#
_symmetry.space_group_name_H-M   'P 1'
#
loop_
_entity.id
_entity.type
_entity.pdbx_description
1 polymer ?
#
loop_
_entity_poly.entity_id
_entity_poly.type
_entity_poly.pdbx_seq_one_letter_code
_entity_poly.pdbx_strand_id
1 'polypeptide(L)'
;MKRVMPPFVLAFGLLAGCSSDGLDDLRDFIKTAHADRKPKIEPLPEIKPYEAFAYAASDLTDPFSPANLRPQSLQAKLSGPRPDMNRRKEPLEDFPLDALKMVGTLSKGKQSWGIIQTTDGAVYRVQKGNHLGQNFGRITRVTDEKIDLVELIQGAMGEWVEREASIAIQE
;
A
#
# COMPACT_ATOMS: atom_id res chain seq x y z
N MET A 1 -102.72 1.92 -23.24
CA MET A 1 -102.22 2.58 -22.00
C MET A 1 -100.68 2.50 -21.94
N LYS A 2 -99.96 3.56 -22.32
CA LYS A 2 -98.52 3.64 -22.28
C LYS A 2 -98.10 4.09 -20.91
N ARG A 3 -97.45 3.20 -20.12
CA ARG A 3 -96.86 3.57 -18.84
C ARG A 3 -95.53 4.30 -19.07
N VAL A 4 -95.50 5.60 -18.86
CA VAL A 4 -94.30 6.39 -18.91
C VAL A 4 -93.57 6.19 -17.52
N MET A 5 -92.46 5.48 -17.54
CA MET A 5 -91.61 5.35 -16.34
C MET A 5 -90.94 6.70 -16.01
N PRO A 6 -90.98 7.09 -14.79
CA PRO A 6 -90.40 8.40 -14.40
C PRO A 6 -88.86 8.40 -14.59
N PRO A 7 -88.27 9.48 -15.08
CA PRO A 7 -86.83 9.59 -15.41
C PRO A 7 -85.92 9.40 -14.22
N PHE A 8 -86.44 9.41 -12.98
CA PHE A 8 -85.75 9.26 -11.73
C PHE A 8 -85.15 7.85 -11.49
N VAL A 9 -85.81 6.81 -12.07
CA VAL A 9 -85.31 5.43 -11.94
C VAL A 9 -84.18 5.12 -12.90
N LEU A 10 -84.04 5.87 -14.00
CA LEU A 10 -82.98 5.69 -14.98
C LEU A 10 -81.68 6.36 -14.43
N ALA A 11 -81.77 7.44 -13.63
CA ALA A 11 -80.60 8.16 -13.04
C ALA A 11 -79.91 7.36 -11.93
N PHE A 12 -80.65 6.48 -11.22
CA PHE A 12 -80.13 5.68 -10.13
C PHE A 12 -79.29 4.47 -10.60
N GLY A 13 -79.53 4.00 -11.82
CA GLY A 13 -78.82 2.85 -12.42
C GLY A 13 -77.43 3.16 -12.91
N LEU A 14 -77.11 4.46 -13.13
CA LEU A 14 -75.78 4.89 -13.63
C LEU A 14 -74.73 5.11 -12.52
N LEU A 15 -75.09 5.15 -11.24
CA LEU A 15 -74.16 5.32 -10.11
C LEU A 15 -73.64 3.99 -9.55
N ALA A 16 -74.11 2.83 -10.01
CA ALA A 16 -73.66 1.55 -9.50
C ALA A 16 -72.43 0.97 -10.25
N GLY A 17 -71.87 1.71 -11.19
CA GLY A 17 -70.80 1.20 -12.10
C GLY A 17 -69.36 1.53 -11.70
N CYS A 18 -69.14 2.22 -10.58
CA CYS A 18 -67.78 2.69 -10.22
C CYS A 18 -67.25 2.07 -8.91
N SER A 19 -67.33 0.77 -8.71
CA SER A 19 -66.80 0.14 -7.50
C SER A 19 -65.78 -0.98 -7.72
N SER A 20 -65.23 -1.13 -8.92
CA SER A 20 -64.07 -1.97 -9.07
C SER A 20 -62.89 -1.11 -9.51
N ASP A 21 -62.01 -0.80 -8.59
CA ASP A 21 -60.81 0.01 -8.82
C ASP A 21 -59.87 -0.64 -9.85
N GLY A 22 -60.21 -1.82 -10.41
CA GLY A 22 -59.39 -2.57 -11.37
C GLY A 22 -57.98 -2.93 -10.84
N LEU A 23 -57.77 -2.75 -9.51
CA LEU A 23 -56.48 -2.97 -8.86
C LEU A 23 -56.47 -4.24 -7.97
N ASP A 24 -57.50 -5.10 -8.09
CA ASP A 24 -57.56 -6.28 -7.25
C ASP A 24 -56.50 -7.31 -7.60
N ASP A 25 -56.09 -7.39 -8.84
CA ASP A 25 -54.94 -8.18 -9.30
C ASP A 25 -53.61 -7.72 -8.68
N LEU A 26 -53.42 -6.40 -8.55
CA LEU A 26 -52.28 -5.83 -7.88
C LEU A 26 -52.29 -6.08 -6.36
N ARG A 27 -53.44 -5.99 -5.74
CA ARG A 27 -53.57 -6.31 -4.31
C ARG A 27 -53.30 -7.78 -4.04
N ASP A 28 -53.75 -8.67 -4.89
CA ASP A 28 -53.47 -10.10 -4.77
C ASP A 28 -52.05 -10.44 -5.13
N PHE A 29 -51.45 -9.76 -6.10
CA PHE A 29 -50.01 -9.86 -6.39
C PHE A 29 -49.14 -9.44 -5.18
N ILE A 30 -49.49 -8.33 -4.52
CA ILE A 30 -48.75 -7.88 -3.33
C ILE A 30 -48.84 -8.91 -2.20
N LYS A 31 -50.02 -9.49 -1.98
CA LYS A 31 -50.22 -10.53 -0.95
C LYS A 31 -49.42 -11.79 -1.26
N THR A 32 -49.42 -12.23 -2.52
CA THR A 32 -48.73 -13.45 -2.94
C THR A 32 -47.20 -13.23 -3.09
N ALA A 33 -46.75 -12.06 -3.57
CA ALA A 33 -45.32 -11.77 -3.77
C ALA A 33 -44.52 -11.77 -2.46
N HIS A 34 -45.18 -11.53 -1.33
CA HIS A 34 -44.55 -11.57 -0.01
C HIS A 34 -44.78 -12.86 0.77
N ALA A 35 -45.77 -13.70 0.35
CA ALA A 35 -46.14 -14.92 1.07
C ALA A 35 -45.03 -15.98 1.04
N ASP A 36 -44.27 -16.05 -0.08
CA ASP A 36 -43.17 -17.03 -0.27
C ASP A 36 -41.80 -16.53 0.21
N ARG A 37 -41.68 -15.26 0.55
CA ARG A 37 -40.42 -14.71 1.11
C ARG A 37 -40.37 -14.93 2.61
N LYS A 38 -40.06 -16.16 3.01
CA LYS A 38 -39.57 -16.40 4.37
C LYS A 38 -38.20 -15.73 4.46
N PRO A 39 -38.03 -14.68 5.28
CA PRO A 39 -36.72 -14.10 5.46
C PRO A 39 -35.81 -15.21 5.99
N LYS A 40 -34.81 -15.60 5.20
CA LYS A 40 -33.75 -16.50 5.66
C LYS A 40 -32.89 -15.68 6.62
N ILE A 41 -33.28 -15.69 7.88
CA ILE A 41 -32.49 -15.10 8.94
C ILE A 41 -31.30 -16.02 9.13
N GLU A 42 -30.11 -15.57 8.75
CA GLU A 42 -28.88 -16.29 9.06
C GLU A 42 -28.78 -16.42 10.59
N PRO A 43 -28.46 -17.61 11.11
CA PRO A 43 -28.26 -17.75 12.55
C PRO A 43 -27.12 -16.82 12.96
N LEU A 44 -27.30 -16.17 14.11
CA LEU A 44 -26.25 -15.33 14.69
C LEU A 44 -24.97 -16.18 14.85
N PRO A 45 -23.79 -15.62 14.52
CA PRO A 45 -22.55 -16.31 14.74
C PRO A 45 -22.43 -16.70 16.21
N GLU A 46 -21.99 -17.93 16.46
CA GLU A 46 -21.75 -18.42 17.82
C GLU A 46 -20.74 -17.49 18.49
N ILE A 47 -21.12 -16.91 19.61
CA ILE A 47 -20.23 -16.11 20.44
C ILE A 47 -19.23 -17.07 21.05
N LYS A 48 -18.00 -17.09 20.52
CA LYS A 48 -16.91 -17.82 21.19
C LYS A 48 -16.65 -17.13 22.52
N PRO A 49 -16.73 -17.87 23.65
CA PRO A 49 -16.41 -17.28 24.93
C PRO A 49 -14.98 -16.71 24.89
N TYR A 50 -14.82 -15.47 25.31
CA TYR A 50 -13.51 -14.86 25.45
C TYR A 50 -12.75 -15.60 26.57
N GLU A 51 -11.71 -16.31 26.21
CA GLU A 51 -10.78 -16.83 27.18
C GLU A 51 -9.91 -15.66 27.66
N ALA A 52 -10.06 -15.31 28.92
CA ALA A 52 -9.25 -14.27 29.53
C ALA A 52 -7.78 -14.67 29.48
N PHE A 53 -6.98 -13.91 28.74
CA PHE A 53 -5.54 -14.13 28.70
C PHE A 53 -4.96 -13.77 30.07
N ALA A 54 -4.44 -14.77 30.78
CA ALA A 54 -3.69 -14.55 32.02
C ALA A 54 -2.25 -14.14 31.66
N TYR A 55 -1.84 -12.97 32.12
CA TYR A 55 -0.45 -12.53 31.97
C TYR A 55 0.48 -13.40 32.80
N ALA A 56 1.25 -14.28 32.16
CA ALA A 56 2.13 -15.24 32.78
C ALA A 56 3.61 -14.81 32.78
N ALA A 57 3.88 -13.56 32.40
CA ALA A 57 5.25 -13.06 32.27
C ALA A 57 5.69 -12.13 33.44
N SER A 58 5.02 -12.22 34.60
CA SER A 58 5.35 -11.45 35.80
C SER A 58 6.76 -11.71 36.33
N ASP A 59 7.31 -12.92 36.06
CA ASP A 59 8.65 -13.32 36.49
C ASP A 59 9.75 -12.96 35.49
N LEU A 60 9.35 -12.45 34.33
CA LEU A 60 10.32 -11.96 33.34
C LEU A 60 10.80 -10.54 33.69
N THR A 61 12.01 -10.24 33.29
CA THR A 61 12.58 -8.91 33.49
C THR A 61 11.73 -7.87 32.79
N ASP A 62 11.37 -6.78 33.51
CA ASP A 62 10.63 -5.63 32.97
C ASP A 62 11.31 -5.13 31.70
N PRO A 63 10.62 -5.08 30.55
CA PRO A 63 11.17 -4.59 29.28
C PRO A 63 11.66 -3.14 29.39
N PHE A 64 11.13 -2.33 30.30
CA PHE A 64 11.54 -0.93 30.57
C PHE A 64 12.58 -0.82 31.69
N SER A 65 13.08 -1.92 32.20
CA SER A 65 14.18 -1.90 33.20
C SER A 65 15.37 -1.10 32.69
N PRO A 66 16.03 -0.29 33.52
CA PRO A 66 17.24 0.45 33.13
C PRO A 66 18.35 -0.44 32.58
N ALA A 67 18.38 -1.72 32.93
CA ALA A 67 19.32 -2.68 32.37
C ALA A 67 19.08 -2.97 30.89
N ASN A 68 17.83 -2.93 30.44
CA ASN A 68 17.44 -3.12 29.05
C ASN A 68 17.59 -1.82 28.24
N LEU A 69 17.55 -0.69 28.90
CA LEU A 69 17.77 0.65 28.32
C LEU A 69 19.25 1.01 28.17
N ARG A 70 20.17 0.14 28.61
CA ARG A 70 21.59 0.38 28.37
C ARG A 70 21.81 0.41 26.86
N PRO A 71 22.33 1.53 26.32
CA PRO A 71 22.67 1.57 24.89
C PRO A 71 23.63 0.41 24.63
N GLN A 72 23.29 -0.40 23.66
CA GLN A 72 24.17 -1.47 23.18
C GLN A 72 25.58 -0.89 23.09
N SER A 73 26.50 -1.55 23.77
CA SER A 73 27.82 -1.03 24.13
C SER A 73 28.44 -0.21 22.99
N LEU A 74 29.15 0.85 23.36
CA LEU A 74 29.99 1.65 22.45
C LEU A 74 30.87 0.78 21.54
N GLN A 75 31.16 -0.47 21.94
CA GLN A 75 31.91 -1.46 21.16
C GLN A 75 31.15 -1.93 19.92
N ALA A 76 29.80 -2.05 19.93
CA ALA A 76 29.03 -2.35 18.74
C ALA A 76 29.03 -1.17 17.73
N LYS A 77 29.16 0.07 18.24
CA LYS A 77 29.33 1.27 17.39
C LYS A 77 30.71 1.32 16.70
N LEU A 78 31.70 0.60 17.25
CA LEU A 78 33.06 0.60 16.70
C LEU A 78 33.31 -0.49 15.67
N SER A 79 32.47 -1.52 15.58
CA SER A 79 32.66 -2.68 14.70
C SER A 79 31.79 -2.68 13.44
N GLY A 80 30.94 -1.67 13.23
CA GLY A 80 30.12 -1.53 12.02
C GLY A 80 30.89 -0.98 10.82
N PRO A 81 30.31 -1.11 9.61
CA PRO A 81 30.86 -0.50 8.41
C PRO A 81 30.99 1.02 8.62
N ARG A 82 32.09 1.60 8.17
CA ARG A 82 32.32 3.04 8.25
C ARG A 82 32.76 3.58 6.92
N PRO A 83 32.29 4.78 6.53
CA PRO A 83 32.79 5.42 5.33
C PRO A 83 34.25 5.82 5.52
N ASP A 84 35.06 5.66 4.48
CA ASP A 84 36.40 6.18 4.44
C ASP A 84 36.38 7.70 4.16
N MET A 85 36.55 8.48 5.21
CA MET A 85 36.56 9.96 5.14
C MET A 85 37.85 10.52 4.56
N ASN A 86 38.92 9.71 4.44
CA ASN A 86 40.23 10.17 3.96
C ASN A 86 40.41 10.03 2.45
N ARG A 87 39.47 9.31 1.76
CA ARG A 87 39.52 9.20 0.31
C ARG A 87 39.05 10.48 -0.38
N ARG A 88 39.59 10.72 -1.56
CA ARG A 88 39.05 11.79 -2.42
C ARG A 88 37.64 11.42 -2.88
N LYS A 89 36.71 12.34 -2.74
CA LYS A 89 35.35 12.16 -3.29
C LYS A 89 35.36 12.11 -4.80
N GLU A 90 34.49 11.26 -5.34
CA GLU A 90 34.21 11.22 -6.77
C GLU A 90 33.13 12.26 -7.15
N PRO A 91 33.12 12.79 -8.39
CA PRO A 91 32.17 13.86 -8.78
C PRO A 91 30.70 13.51 -8.58
N LEU A 92 30.33 12.24 -8.67
CA LEU A 92 28.95 11.78 -8.51
C LEU A 92 28.49 11.68 -7.05
N GLU A 93 29.39 11.84 -6.09
CA GLU A 93 29.04 11.91 -4.66
C GLU A 93 28.52 13.28 -4.21
N ASP A 94 28.65 14.28 -5.06
CA ASP A 94 28.08 15.61 -4.79
C ASP A 94 26.57 15.67 -5.04
N PHE A 95 26.03 14.69 -5.78
CA PHE A 95 24.62 14.60 -6.14
C PHE A 95 23.89 13.58 -5.27
N PRO A 96 22.64 13.87 -4.83
CA PRO A 96 21.81 12.84 -4.21
C PRO A 96 21.47 11.74 -5.22
N LEU A 97 21.26 10.52 -4.74
CA LEU A 97 21.03 9.35 -5.60
C LEU A 97 19.84 9.54 -6.55
N ASP A 98 18.78 10.20 -6.06
CA ASP A 98 17.54 10.47 -6.81
C ASP A 98 17.74 11.48 -7.97
N ALA A 99 18.82 12.24 -7.94
CA ALA A 99 19.19 13.19 -9.00
C ALA A 99 20.05 12.56 -10.11
N LEU A 100 20.44 11.31 -9.94
CA LEU A 100 21.27 10.56 -10.87
C LEU A 100 20.40 9.64 -11.72
N LYS A 101 20.57 9.69 -13.03
CA LYS A 101 19.82 8.87 -13.98
C LYS A 101 20.76 7.95 -14.75
N MET A 102 20.45 6.65 -14.76
CA MET A 102 21.14 5.73 -15.64
C MET A 102 20.54 5.86 -17.05
N VAL A 103 21.38 6.23 -18.00
CA VAL A 103 20.98 6.46 -19.41
C VAL A 103 21.48 5.37 -20.34
N GLY A 104 22.30 4.45 -19.84
CA GLY A 104 22.79 3.33 -20.67
C GLY A 104 23.90 2.55 -20.02
N THR A 105 24.35 1.52 -20.73
CA THR A 105 25.50 0.69 -20.37
C THR A 105 26.51 0.62 -21.51
N LEU A 106 27.72 0.36 -21.16
CA LEU A 106 28.81 0.08 -22.11
C LEU A 106 29.50 -1.19 -21.63
N SER A 107 29.65 -2.18 -22.53
CA SER A 107 30.36 -3.40 -22.22
C SER A 107 31.53 -3.61 -23.17
N LYS A 108 32.66 -4.07 -22.65
CA LYS A 108 33.84 -4.47 -23.44
C LYS A 108 34.46 -5.74 -22.83
N GLY A 109 34.25 -6.86 -23.47
CA GLY A 109 34.66 -8.14 -22.95
C GLY A 109 33.98 -8.52 -21.66
N LYS A 110 34.69 -8.61 -20.54
CA LYS A 110 34.16 -8.96 -19.22
C LYS A 110 33.90 -7.72 -18.34
N GLN A 111 34.14 -6.54 -18.85
CA GLN A 111 33.93 -5.27 -18.09
C GLN A 111 32.64 -4.59 -18.54
N SER A 112 31.83 -4.20 -17.59
CA SER A 112 30.60 -3.43 -17.80
C SER A 112 30.71 -2.11 -17.08
N TRP A 113 30.28 -1.06 -17.74
CA TRP A 113 30.18 0.29 -17.20
C TRP A 113 28.75 0.79 -17.31
N GLY A 114 28.29 1.48 -16.30
CA GLY A 114 27.07 2.26 -16.37
C GLY A 114 27.36 3.68 -16.84
N ILE A 115 26.43 4.25 -17.55
CA ILE A 115 26.44 5.65 -17.97
C ILE A 115 25.40 6.38 -17.12
N ILE A 116 25.86 7.32 -16.31
CA ILE A 116 25.05 8.12 -15.40
C ILE A 116 25.02 9.55 -15.91
N GLN A 117 23.82 10.10 -16.02
CA GLN A 117 23.58 11.51 -16.28
C GLN A 117 23.15 12.22 -15.00
N THR A 118 23.76 13.36 -14.73
CA THR A 118 23.44 14.25 -13.62
C THR A 118 22.41 15.29 -14.03
N THR A 119 21.80 15.99 -13.08
CA THR A 119 20.77 17.02 -13.32
C THR A 119 21.27 18.21 -14.14
N ASP A 120 22.56 18.49 -14.12
CA ASP A 120 23.21 19.52 -14.94
C ASP A 120 23.50 19.07 -16.37
N GLY A 121 23.12 17.81 -16.71
CA GLY A 121 23.30 17.23 -18.05
C GLY A 121 24.68 16.62 -18.28
N ALA A 122 25.59 16.65 -17.31
CA ALA A 122 26.88 16.00 -17.45
C ALA A 122 26.73 14.47 -17.43
N VAL A 123 27.58 13.78 -18.20
CA VAL A 123 27.53 12.33 -18.35
C VAL A 123 28.83 11.71 -17.83
N TYR A 124 28.68 10.73 -16.94
CA TYR A 124 29.79 10.05 -16.29
C TYR A 124 29.73 8.54 -16.55
N ARG A 125 30.90 7.96 -16.75
CA ARG A 125 31.04 6.51 -16.85
C ARG A 125 31.47 5.95 -15.50
N VAL A 126 30.70 4.98 -15.01
CA VAL A 126 30.93 4.32 -13.71
C VAL A 126 31.08 2.81 -13.86
N GLN A 127 31.79 2.20 -12.95
CA GLN A 127 32.00 0.75 -12.88
C GLN A 127 31.91 0.25 -11.45
N LYS A 128 31.89 -1.05 -11.26
CA LYS A 128 31.98 -1.68 -9.95
C LYS A 128 33.16 -1.09 -9.14
N GLY A 129 32.88 -0.67 -7.91
CA GLY A 129 33.83 -0.08 -6.98
C GLY A 129 33.86 1.45 -6.98
N ASN A 130 33.33 2.14 -8.00
CA ASN A 130 33.12 3.59 -7.96
C ASN A 130 32.10 3.99 -6.92
N HIS A 131 32.14 5.26 -6.53
CA HIS A 131 31.22 5.83 -5.55
C HIS A 131 30.33 6.88 -6.20
N LEU A 132 29.06 6.91 -5.73
CA LEU A 132 28.04 7.87 -6.15
C LEU A 132 27.00 8.08 -5.05
N GLY A 133 26.32 9.19 -5.11
CA GLY A 133 25.35 9.56 -4.08
C GLY A 133 26.00 10.14 -2.81
N GLN A 134 25.25 11.00 -2.11
CA GLN A 134 25.72 11.71 -0.91
C GLN A 134 25.94 10.79 0.30
N ASN A 135 25.40 9.56 0.25
CA ASN A 135 25.45 8.58 1.33
C ASN A 135 26.58 7.55 1.14
N PHE A 136 27.69 7.94 0.55
CA PHE A 136 28.85 7.06 0.33
C PHE A 136 28.53 5.78 -0.46
N GLY A 137 27.57 5.86 -1.41
CA GLY A 137 27.10 4.73 -2.18
C GLY A 137 28.22 4.10 -3.00
N ARG A 138 28.53 2.83 -2.78
CA ARG A 138 29.56 2.07 -3.51
C ARG A 138 28.89 1.09 -4.47
N ILE A 139 29.24 1.18 -5.75
CA ILE A 139 28.71 0.29 -6.78
C ILE A 139 29.20 -1.14 -6.54
N THR A 140 28.28 -2.07 -6.39
CA THR A 140 28.54 -3.50 -6.21
C THR A 140 28.44 -4.26 -7.55
N ARG A 141 27.50 -3.85 -8.40
CA ARG A 141 27.26 -4.51 -9.70
C ARG A 141 26.67 -3.53 -10.71
N VAL A 142 27.03 -3.71 -11.97
CA VAL A 142 26.45 -3.01 -13.12
C VAL A 142 25.83 -4.07 -14.04
N THR A 143 24.56 -3.92 -14.36
CA THR A 143 23.81 -4.74 -15.32
C THR A 143 23.28 -3.86 -16.44
N ASP A 144 22.71 -4.45 -17.48
CA ASP A 144 22.14 -3.69 -18.60
C ASP A 144 20.87 -2.92 -18.21
N GLU A 145 20.22 -3.31 -17.12
CA GLU A 145 18.96 -2.71 -16.65
C GLU A 145 19.14 -1.78 -15.46
N LYS A 146 20.17 -2.01 -14.62
CA LYS A 146 20.36 -1.26 -13.36
C LYS A 146 21.79 -1.31 -12.85
N ILE A 147 22.09 -0.37 -11.99
CA ILE A 147 23.30 -0.33 -11.17
C ILE A 147 22.90 -0.62 -9.73
N ASP A 148 23.41 -1.70 -9.14
CA ASP A 148 23.24 -2.02 -7.72
C ASP A 148 24.39 -1.40 -6.91
N LEU A 149 24.06 -0.80 -5.79
CA LEU A 149 25.00 -0.14 -4.89
C LEU A 149 24.63 -0.35 -3.43
N VAL A 150 25.58 -0.12 -2.56
CA VAL A 150 25.39 -0.13 -1.11
C VAL A 150 25.74 1.25 -0.57
N GLU A 151 24.80 1.89 0.09
CA GLU A 151 24.94 3.16 0.77
C GLU A 151 25.25 2.95 2.26
N LEU A 152 25.98 3.89 2.84
CA LEU A 152 26.19 3.98 4.28
C LEU A 152 25.38 5.13 4.83
N ILE A 153 24.36 4.83 5.63
CA ILE A 153 23.50 5.82 6.26
C ILE A 153 23.72 5.81 7.78
N GLN A 154 23.52 6.96 8.39
CA GLN A 154 23.59 7.06 9.83
C GLN A 154 22.25 6.68 10.46
N GLY A 155 22.24 5.68 11.32
CA GLY A 155 21.05 5.27 12.07
C GLY A 155 20.74 6.22 13.22
N ALA A 156 19.60 5.99 13.89
CA ALA A 156 19.10 6.88 14.94
C ALA A 156 20.02 7.04 16.14
N MET A 157 20.89 6.07 16.41
CA MET A 157 21.85 6.10 17.51
C MET A 157 23.27 6.52 17.06
N GLY A 158 23.40 6.99 15.78
CA GLY A 158 24.66 7.43 15.21
C GLY A 158 25.58 6.30 14.72
N GLU A 159 25.08 5.06 14.66
CA GLU A 159 25.74 3.94 14.02
C GLU A 159 25.64 4.02 12.50
N TRP A 160 26.63 3.48 11.80
CA TRP A 160 26.58 3.38 10.35
C TRP A 160 25.90 2.06 9.95
N VAL A 161 24.94 2.15 9.05
CA VAL A 161 24.16 1.01 8.56
C VAL A 161 24.28 0.94 7.04
N GLU A 162 24.52 -0.25 6.51
CA GLU A 162 24.48 -0.50 5.08
C GLU A 162 23.04 -0.58 4.61
N ARG A 163 22.73 0.10 3.50
CA ARG A 163 21.46 0.05 2.80
C ARG A 163 21.70 -0.27 1.34
N GLU A 164 21.04 -1.32 0.85
CA GLU A 164 21.05 -1.62 -0.58
C GLU A 164 20.18 -0.62 -1.33
N ALA A 165 20.69 -0.13 -2.46
CA ALA A 165 19.99 0.77 -3.36
C ALA A 165 20.30 0.39 -4.80
N SER A 166 19.48 0.86 -5.74
CA SER A 166 19.71 0.65 -7.17
C SER A 166 19.24 1.83 -7.99
N ILE A 167 19.90 2.09 -9.11
CA ILE A 167 19.50 3.03 -10.15
C ILE A 167 19.13 2.24 -11.37
N ALA A 168 17.86 2.24 -11.77
CA ALA A 168 17.39 1.61 -12.99
C ALA A 168 17.61 2.53 -14.20
N ILE A 169 17.76 1.91 -15.38
CA ILE A 169 17.82 2.65 -16.65
C ILE A 169 16.49 3.38 -16.86
N GLN A 170 16.55 4.63 -17.27
CA GLN A 170 15.40 5.41 -17.65
C GLN A 170 15.34 5.51 -19.16
N GLU A 171 14.23 5.02 -19.75
CA GLU A 171 13.89 5.18 -21.16
C GLU A 171 13.37 6.61 -21.46
#